data_354d5205f85f8289f64bd6d2a8be4259
#
_entry.id   354d5205f85f8289f64bd6d2a8be4259
#
_cell.length_a   1.000
_cell.length_b   1.000
_cell.length_c   1.000
_cell.angle_alpha   90.00
_cell.angle_beta   90.00
_cell.angle_gamma   90.00
#
_symmetry.space_group_name_H-M   'P 1'
#
loop_
_entity.id
_entity.type
_entity.pdbx_description
1 polymer ?
#
loop_
_entity_poly.entity_id
_entity_poly.type
_entity_poly.pdbx_seq_one_letter_code
_entity_poly.pdbx_strand_id
1 'polypeptide(L)'
;MMDHQPFSGSYLLGDVDFLLQPVKIEMTPVELKEELIQSGKRHYSDMLSQEPEPTTWHLELFEKALAAGATRLATQVIMLAKSLIAHFGDTPIILTSLVRAGVPLGVMLQQTLRKMGKTSYHYGISIIRDRGIDNEALSWIEQRHGTEGIVFVDGWTGKGAITNELIRSLAGREGFPAQPHLVVLADPCGCAWLSASDEDWLIPFGIMGAPVSGLISRSIWTEQGFHGFVDCQHLKQYECSRYLVDKVGKIVDALIDNDIPLATFKHQPSDLKKLSENVVSLLANKYDISNINRIKPGIAEATRAVLRRVPEHILVKEMADPDVALLIYLAKKKNITVTEAGKALGQYRAVTIIKKVQ
;
A
#
# COMPACT_ATOMS: atom_id res chain seq x y z
N MET A 1 10.69 16.38 -23.47
CA MET A 1 10.71 15.16 -22.64
C MET A 1 11.58 15.46 -21.44
N MET A 2 11.10 15.28 -20.20
CA MET A 2 12.00 15.35 -19.04
C MET A 2 13.08 14.28 -19.18
N ASP A 3 14.32 14.66 -18.95
CA ASP A 3 15.45 13.75 -18.91
C ASP A 3 15.39 13.04 -17.54
N HIS A 4 14.70 11.89 -17.50
CA HIS A 4 14.56 11.10 -16.29
C HIS A 4 15.69 10.08 -16.23
N GLN A 5 16.48 10.15 -15.17
CA GLN A 5 17.46 9.10 -14.86
C GLN A 5 16.82 8.05 -13.95
N PRO A 6 16.77 6.77 -14.39
CA PRO A 6 16.19 5.71 -13.58
C PRO A 6 16.85 5.61 -12.20
N PHE A 7 16.02 5.49 -11.14
CA PHE A 7 16.52 5.19 -9.81
C PHE A 7 15.58 4.24 -9.07
N SER A 8 16.16 3.40 -8.22
CA SER A 8 15.47 2.29 -7.57
C SER A 8 15.46 2.40 -6.03
N GLY A 9 15.86 3.55 -5.47
CA GLY A 9 16.06 3.67 -4.03
C GLY A 9 17.07 2.63 -3.52
N SER A 10 16.70 1.87 -2.50
CA SER A 10 17.52 0.77 -1.97
C SER A 10 17.33 -0.59 -2.67
N TYR A 11 16.42 -0.69 -3.65
CA TYR A 11 16.31 -1.86 -4.51
C TYR A 11 17.43 -1.93 -5.56
N LEU A 12 17.52 -3.05 -6.28
CA LEU A 12 18.43 -3.15 -7.43
C LEU A 12 17.91 -2.35 -8.62
N LEU A 13 18.82 -1.84 -9.43
CA LEU A 13 18.44 -1.25 -10.71
C LEU A 13 17.69 -2.29 -11.56
N GLY A 14 16.54 -1.90 -12.08
CA GLY A 14 15.65 -2.76 -12.84
C GLY A 14 14.57 -3.47 -12.01
N ASP A 15 14.65 -3.48 -10.68
CA ASP A 15 13.56 -3.96 -9.84
C ASP A 15 12.36 -3.00 -9.87
N VAL A 16 12.64 -1.71 -9.83
CA VAL A 16 11.68 -0.61 -9.97
C VAL A 16 12.40 0.63 -10.49
N ASP A 17 11.74 1.42 -11.31
CA ASP A 17 12.14 2.76 -11.66
C ASP A 17 11.13 3.77 -11.07
N PHE A 18 11.59 4.57 -10.11
CA PHE A 18 10.74 5.57 -9.48
C PHE A 18 10.63 6.82 -10.34
N LEU A 19 9.44 7.13 -10.81
CA LEU A 19 9.12 8.39 -11.47
C LEU A 19 8.71 9.42 -10.42
N LEU A 20 9.69 9.87 -9.67
CA LEU A 20 9.57 10.82 -8.55
C LEU A 20 10.75 11.78 -8.59
N GLN A 21 10.58 12.97 -8.04
CA GLN A 21 11.68 13.92 -7.87
C GLN A 21 12.06 14.12 -6.40
N PRO A 22 13.35 14.19 -6.08
CA PRO A 22 13.76 14.46 -4.71
C PRO A 22 13.40 15.91 -4.33
N VAL A 23 12.78 16.07 -3.16
CA VAL A 23 12.42 17.38 -2.63
C VAL A 23 13.00 17.58 -1.23
N LYS A 24 13.33 18.82 -0.91
CA LYS A 24 13.68 19.24 0.45
C LYS A 24 12.46 19.88 1.09
N ILE A 25 12.02 19.35 2.21
CA ILE A 25 10.87 19.86 2.96
C ILE A 25 11.21 19.88 4.45
N GLU A 26 10.76 20.92 5.13
CA GLU A 26 10.87 20.97 6.58
C GLU A 26 9.91 19.95 7.22
N MET A 27 10.43 19.18 8.20
CA MET A 27 9.65 18.18 8.89
C MET A 27 8.64 18.84 9.82
N THR A 28 7.38 18.46 9.68
CA THR A 28 6.28 18.96 10.50
C THR A 28 6.01 17.98 11.65
N PRO A 29 5.95 18.43 12.91
CA PRO A 29 5.54 17.58 14.03
C PRO A 29 4.17 16.92 13.76
N VAL A 30 4.00 15.68 14.25
CA VAL A 30 2.80 14.87 13.93
C VAL A 30 1.53 15.55 14.40
N GLU A 31 1.54 16.15 15.60
CA GLU A 31 0.40 16.83 16.23
C GLU A 31 0.00 18.07 15.40
N LEU A 32 0.97 18.91 15.05
CA LEU A 32 0.75 20.09 14.22
C LEU A 32 0.21 19.71 12.84
N LYS A 33 0.78 18.66 12.24
CA LYS A 33 0.30 18.16 10.95
C LYS A 33 -1.15 17.72 11.03
N GLU A 34 -1.54 17.02 12.09
CA GLU A 34 -2.92 16.59 12.32
C GLU A 34 -3.88 17.77 12.44
N GLU A 35 -3.51 18.78 13.20
CA GLU A 35 -4.26 20.04 13.34
C GLU A 35 -4.48 20.73 12.00
N LEU A 36 -3.40 20.91 11.24
CA LEU A 36 -3.45 21.59 9.94
C LEU A 36 -4.29 20.84 8.90
N ILE A 37 -4.26 19.49 8.93
CA ILE A 37 -5.11 18.67 8.07
C ILE A 37 -6.58 18.78 8.46
N GLN A 38 -6.92 18.61 9.74
CA GLN A 38 -8.31 18.59 10.19
C GLN A 38 -8.97 19.97 10.12
N SER A 39 -8.20 21.04 10.31
CA SER A 39 -8.68 22.42 10.11
C SER A 39 -8.80 22.83 8.64
N GLY A 40 -8.36 21.99 7.70
CA GLY A 40 -8.35 22.31 6.26
C GLY A 40 -7.32 23.37 5.84
N LYS A 41 -6.46 23.83 6.75
CA LYS A 41 -5.45 24.88 6.45
C LYS A 41 -4.36 24.40 5.51
N ARG A 42 -3.97 23.11 5.57
CA ARG A 42 -2.98 22.54 4.67
C ARG A 42 -3.35 21.11 4.30
N HIS A 43 -3.06 20.74 3.07
CA HIS A 43 -3.23 19.37 2.61
C HIS A 43 -2.11 18.47 3.17
N TYR A 44 -2.43 17.21 3.46
CA TYR A 44 -1.43 16.29 4.03
C TYR A 44 -0.20 16.08 3.14
N SER A 45 -0.34 16.22 1.81
CA SER A 45 0.77 16.04 0.87
C SER A 45 1.72 17.23 0.79
N ASP A 46 1.40 18.36 1.42
CA ASP A 46 2.25 19.55 1.49
C ASP A 46 3.16 19.54 2.72
N MET A 47 3.06 18.52 3.55
CA MET A 47 3.77 18.37 4.83
C MET A 47 4.29 16.96 5.01
N LEU A 48 5.43 16.79 5.65
CA LEU A 48 5.95 15.49 6.02
C LEU A 48 6.39 15.50 7.49
N SER A 49 5.99 14.49 8.24
CA SER A 49 6.60 14.21 9.54
C SER A 49 7.69 13.16 9.34
N GLN A 50 8.79 13.32 10.06
CA GLN A 50 9.87 12.32 10.03
C GLN A 50 9.33 10.96 10.46
N GLU A 51 9.61 9.94 9.68
CA GLU A 51 9.24 8.57 10.01
C GLU A 51 10.11 8.10 11.19
N PRO A 52 9.50 7.57 12.27
CA PRO A 52 10.27 7.15 13.44
C PRO A 52 11.11 5.91 13.13
N GLU A 53 12.25 5.79 13.82
CA GLU A 53 13.03 4.57 13.79
C GLU A 53 12.24 3.42 14.41
N PRO A 54 12.27 2.20 13.79
CA PRO A 54 11.63 1.05 14.38
C PRO A 54 12.37 0.61 15.65
N THR A 55 11.61 0.26 16.67
CA THR A 55 12.20 -0.34 17.90
C THR A 55 12.68 -1.76 17.61
N THR A 56 13.58 -2.29 18.44
CA THR A 56 14.05 -3.68 18.36
C THR A 56 12.86 -4.65 18.31
N TRP A 57 11.87 -4.44 19.17
CA TRP A 57 10.68 -5.30 19.20
C TRP A 57 9.82 -5.21 17.94
N HIS A 58 9.74 -4.02 17.30
CA HIS A 58 9.08 -3.84 16.00
C HIS A 58 9.78 -4.66 14.91
N LEU A 59 11.13 -4.63 14.91
CA LEU A 59 11.93 -5.44 13.98
C LEU A 59 11.75 -6.94 14.22
N GLU A 60 11.75 -7.38 15.47
CA GLU A 60 11.49 -8.79 15.82
C GLU A 60 10.10 -9.26 15.34
N LEU A 61 9.09 -8.41 15.46
CA LEU A 61 7.75 -8.73 14.94
C LEU A 61 7.70 -8.76 13.42
N PHE A 62 8.42 -7.87 12.74
CA PHE A 62 8.58 -7.93 11.29
C PHE A 62 9.21 -9.27 10.86
N GLU A 63 10.29 -9.69 11.53
CA GLU A 63 10.93 -10.98 11.26
C GLU A 63 9.99 -12.17 11.51
N LYS A 64 9.23 -12.15 12.60
CA LYS A 64 8.24 -13.19 12.90
C LYS A 64 7.12 -13.22 11.86
N ALA A 65 6.60 -12.06 11.47
CA ALA A 65 5.57 -11.94 10.44
C ALA A 65 6.11 -12.45 9.08
N LEU A 66 7.35 -12.09 8.73
CA LEU A 66 7.98 -12.54 7.51
C LEU A 66 8.25 -14.06 7.54
N ALA A 67 8.72 -14.60 8.66
CA ALA A 67 8.93 -16.05 8.81
C ALA A 67 7.61 -16.83 8.66
N ALA A 68 6.54 -16.35 9.27
CA ALA A 68 5.22 -17.00 9.22
C ALA A 68 4.51 -16.80 7.87
N GLY A 69 4.65 -15.61 7.27
CA GLY A 69 3.88 -15.20 6.09
C GLY A 69 4.60 -15.36 4.75
N ALA A 70 5.92 -15.63 4.72
CA ALA A 70 6.70 -15.60 3.48
C ALA A 70 6.23 -16.61 2.42
N THR A 71 5.87 -17.84 2.83
CA THR A 71 5.34 -18.86 1.91
C THR A 71 3.99 -18.43 1.34
N ARG A 72 3.09 -17.91 2.17
CA ARG A 72 1.81 -17.37 1.71
C ARG A 72 2.04 -16.22 0.72
N LEU A 73 2.95 -15.30 1.05
CA LEU A 73 3.29 -14.16 0.20
C LEU A 73 3.84 -14.62 -1.16
N ALA A 74 4.79 -15.56 -1.18
CA ALA A 74 5.35 -16.13 -2.40
C ALA A 74 4.28 -16.81 -3.26
N THR A 75 3.41 -17.64 -2.65
CA THR A 75 2.30 -18.30 -3.35
C THR A 75 1.34 -17.28 -3.96
N GLN A 76 0.99 -16.23 -3.23
CA GLN A 76 0.09 -15.18 -3.70
C GLN A 76 0.73 -14.35 -4.84
N VAL A 77 2.03 -14.08 -4.77
CA VAL A 77 2.77 -13.41 -5.86
C VAL A 77 2.77 -14.27 -7.14
N ILE A 78 3.02 -15.58 -7.03
CA ILE A 78 2.94 -16.51 -8.18
C ILE A 78 1.53 -16.54 -8.76
N MET A 79 0.51 -16.65 -7.91
CA MET A 79 -0.90 -16.64 -8.30
C MET A 79 -1.25 -15.37 -9.10
N LEU A 80 -0.86 -14.20 -8.61
CA LEU A 80 -1.08 -12.93 -9.30
C LEU A 80 -0.31 -12.85 -10.62
N ALA A 81 0.97 -13.26 -10.64
CA ALA A 81 1.80 -13.25 -11.85
C ALA A 81 1.21 -14.16 -12.94
N LYS A 82 0.81 -15.39 -12.59
CA LYS A 82 0.14 -16.32 -13.53
C LYS A 82 -1.17 -15.72 -14.07
N SER A 83 -1.96 -15.06 -13.20
CA SER A 83 -3.22 -14.42 -13.61
C SER A 83 -2.99 -13.26 -14.57
N LEU A 84 -1.99 -12.43 -14.32
CA LEU A 84 -1.60 -11.33 -15.20
C LEU A 84 -1.13 -11.85 -16.56
N ILE A 85 -0.29 -12.89 -16.59
CA ILE A 85 0.16 -13.52 -17.83
C ILE A 85 -1.03 -14.07 -18.61
N ALA A 86 -1.95 -14.78 -17.96
CA ALA A 86 -3.14 -15.33 -18.60
C ALA A 86 -4.07 -14.24 -19.17
N HIS A 87 -4.16 -13.09 -18.49
CA HIS A 87 -5.01 -11.98 -18.94
C HIS A 87 -4.39 -11.20 -20.11
N PHE A 88 -3.10 -10.88 -20.03
CA PHE A 88 -2.44 -10.01 -21.01
C PHE A 88 -1.82 -10.75 -22.20
N GLY A 89 -1.76 -12.09 -22.18
CA GLY A 89 -1.23 -12.88 -23.29
C GLY A 89 0.18 -12.42 -23.68
N ASP A 90 0.37 -11.96 -24.91
CA ASP A 90 1.67 -11.47 -25.43
C ASP A 90 1.95 -9.99 -25.09
N THR A 91 0.94 -9.22 -24.69
CA THR A 91 1.11 -7.80 -24.33
C THR A 91 2.07 -7.64 -23.16
N PRO A 92 3.14 -6.81 -23.28
CA PRO A 92 4.03 -6.53 -22.15
C PRO A 92 3.27 -5.99 -20.95
N ILE A 93 3.63 -6.41 -19.74
CA ILE A 93 3.00 -5.96 -18.50
C ILE A 93 3.78 -4.79 -17.92
N ILE A 94 3.08 -3.67 -17.71
CA ILE A 94 3.66 -2.43 -17.18
C ILE A 94 3.15 -2.25 -15.75
N LEU A 95 3.87 -2.82 -14.78
CA LEU A 95 3.57 -2.66 -13.37
C LEU A 95 3.78 -1.20 -12.96
N THR A 96 2.75 -0.58 -12.43
CA THR A 96 2.74 0.83 -12.02
C THR A 96 2.37 0.87 -10.54
N SER A 97 3.39 0.74 -9.68
CA SER A 97 3.20 0.70 -8.24
C SER A 97 2.86 2.06 -7.67
N LEU A 98 1.77 2.11 -6.91
CA LEU A 98 1.35 3.30 -6.19
C LEU A 98 2.27 3.49 -4.97
N VAL A 99 3.05 4.55 -4.99
CA VAL A 99 4.04 4.83 -3.96
C VAL A 99 3.34 5.18 -2.64
N ARG A 100 3.70 4.45 -1.58
CA ARG A 100 4.79 3.46 -1.54
C ARG A 100 4.31 2.04 -1.19
N ALA A 101 3.06 1.85 -0.79
CA ALA A 101 2.55 0.55 -0.32
C ALA A 101 2.58 -0.54 -1.41
N GLY A 102 2.42 -0.15 -2.68
CA GLY A 102 2.48 -1.08 -3.81
C GLY A 102 3.88 -1.54 -4.20
N VAL A 103 4.92 -0.79 -3.80
CA VAL A 103 6.29 -1.02 -4.30
C VAL A 103 6.84 -2.40 -3.96
N PRO A 104 6.77 -2.91 -2.71
CA PRO A 104 7.29 -4.25 -2.41
C PRO A 104 6.60 -5.34 -3.23
N LEU A 105 5.27 -5.26 -3.38
CA LEU A 105 4.52 -6.20 -4.22
C LEU A 105 4.94 -6.09 -5.69
N GLY A 106 5.05 -4.86 -6.20
CA GLY A 106 5.47 -4.62 -7.58
C GLY A 106 6.84 -5.18 -7.90
N VAL A 107 7.82 -5.05 -6.99
CA VAL A 107 9.15 -5.65 -7.15
C VAL A 107 9.07 -7.18 -7.18
N MET A 108 8.33 -7.80 -6.25
CA MET A 108 8.15 -9.25 -6.24
C MET A 108 7.45 -9.75 -7.51
N LEU A 109 6.42 -9.05 -7.99
CA LEU A 109 5.75 -9.37 -9.26
C LEU A 109 6.69 -9.21 -10.45
N GLN A 110 7.47 -8.12 -10.52
CA GLN A 110 8.44 -7.88 -11.59
C GLN A 110 9.48 -9.00 -11.70
N GLN A 111 10.06 -9.40 -10.57
CA GLN A 111 11.01 -10.50 -10.52
C GLN A 111 10.36 -11.83 -10.91
N THR A 112 9.14 -12.10 -10.45
CA THR A 112 8.42 -13.34 -10.76
C THR A 112 7.99 -13.41 -12.23
N LEU A 113 7.47 -12.33 -12.81
CA LEU A 113 7.11 -12.25 -14.23
C LEU A 113 8.34 -12.51 -15.13
N ARG A 114 9.48 -11.91 -14.78
CA ARG A 114 10.75 -12.17 -15.51
C ARG A 114 11.20 -13.63 -15.44
N LYS A 115 11.09 -14.25 -14.26
CA LYS A 115 11.38 -15.69 -14.08
C LYS A 115 10.46 -16.58 -14.92
N MET A 116 9.21 -16.15 -15.13
CA MET A 116 8.24 -16.82 -16.02
C MET A 116 8.42 -16.47 -17.50
N GLY A 117 9.48 -15.74 -17.88
CA GLY A 117 9.76 -15.36 -19.27
C GLY A 117 8.84 -14.26 -19.81
N LYS A 118 8.08 -13.57 -18.97
CA LYS A 118 7.16 -12.51 -19.38
C LYS A 118 7.86 -11.18 -19.50
N THR A 119 7.71 -10.51 -20.64
CA THR A 119 8.17 -9.12 -20.82
C THR A 119 7.40 -8.22 -19.89
N SER A 120 8.10 -7.54 -18.99
CA SER A 120 7.50 -6.64 -18.01
C SER A 120 8.44 -5.51 -17.63
N TYR A 121 7.82 -4.37 -17.25
CA TYR A 121 8.49 -3.17 -16.75
C TYR A 121 7.84 -2.78 -15.42
N HIS A 122 8.59 -2.11 -14.55
CA HIS A 122 8.04 -1.73 -13.25
C HIS A 122 8.43 -0.29 -12.89
N TYR A 123 7.42 0.53 -12.69
CA TYR A 123 7.52 1.93 -12.30
C TYR A 123 6.87 2.17 -10.95
N GLY A 124 7.47 3.05 -10.15
CA GLY A 124 6.86 3.57 -8.93
C GLY A 124 6.37 5.00 -9.18
N ILE A 125 5.06 5.22 -9.08
CA ILE A 125 4.47 6.55 -9.29
C ILE A 125 3.63 6.99 -8.09
N SER A 126 3.47 8.29 -7.97
CA SER A 126 2.69 8.89 -6.90
C SER A 126 1.19 8.88 -7.18
N ILE A 127 0.40 8.59 -6.14
CA ILE A 127 -1.01 8.94 -6.06
C ILE A 127 -1.28 9.66 -4.75
N ILE A 128 -1.99 10.78 -4.82
CA ILE A 128 -2.29 11.62 -3.66
C ILE A 128 -3.81 11.76 -3.56
N ARG A 129 -4.39 11.30 -2.46
CA ARG A 129 -5.83 11.42 -2.25
C ARG A 129 -6.25 12.90 -2.37
N ASP A 130 -7.35 13.15 -3.03
CA ASP A 130 -7.94 14.46 -3.33
C ASP A 130 -7.14 15.33 -4.33
N ARG A 131 -5.99 14.83 -4.84
CA ARG A 131 -5.15 15.49 -5.87
C ARG A 131 -4.86 14.62 -7.08
N GLY A 132 -5.14 13.33 -6.98
CA GLY A 132 -5.00 12.39 -8.08
C GLY A 132 -3.66 11.70 -8.21
N ILE A 133 -3.54 10.95 -9.29
CA ILE A 133 -2.31 10.31 -9.73
C ILE A 133 -1.37 11.34 -10.34
N ASP A 134 -0.07 11.09 -10.30
CA ASP A 134 0.91 11.90 -11.00
C ASP A 134 0.72 11.76 -12.52
N ASN A 135 0.09 12.79 -13.11
CA ASN A 135 -0.23 12.79 -14.54
C ASN A 135 1.01 12.87 -15.43
N GLU A 136 2.07 13.56 -14.99
CA GLU A 136 3.31 13.65 -15.76
C GLU A 136 4.03 12.30 -15.78
N ALA A 137 4.10 11.62 -14.63
CA ALA A 137 4.67 10.28 -14.53
C ALA A 137 3.86 9.25 -15.35
N LEU A 138 2.54 9.30 -15.26
CA LEU A 138 1.68 8.40 -16.04
C LEU A 138 1.81 8.65 -17.55
N SER A 139 1.80 9.90 -17.98
CA SER A 139 2.01 10.25 -19.41
C SER A 139 3.39 9.82 -19.91
N TRP A 140 4.40 9.87 -19.06
CA TRP A 140 5.75 9.39 -19.39
C TRP A 140 5.76 7.87 -19.65
N ILE A 141 4.99 7.09 -18.87
CA ILE A 141 4.82 5.64 -19.07
C ILE A 141 4.06 5.37 -20.38
N GLU A 142 2.92 6.06 -20.58
CA GLU A 142 2.06 5.89 -21.77
C GLU A 142 2.80 6.16 -23.08
N GLN A 143 3.62 7.19 -23.12
CA GLN A 143 4.42 7.53 -24.31
C GLN A 143 5.43 6.44 -24.67
N ARG A 144 5.88 5.61 -23.72
CA ARG A 144 6.87 4.56 -23.92
C ARG A 144 6.25 3.20 -24.19
N HIS A 145 5.12 2.92 -23.60
CA HIS A 145 4.57 1.56 -23.56
C HIS A 145 3.12 1.47 -24.07
N GLY A 146 2.47 2.60 -24.34
CA GLY A 146 1.00 2.61 -24.52
C GLY A 146 0.26 2.38 -23.20
N THR A 147 -1.04 2.16 -23.28
CA THR A 147 -1.91 1.99 -22.12
C THR A 147 -2.35 0.55 -21.88
N GLU A 148 -2.30 -0.31 -22.89
CA GLU A 148 -2.91 -1.66 -22.90
C GLU A 148 -2.37 -2.57 -21.78
N GLY A 149 -1.07 -2.49 -21.49
CA GLY A 149 -0.39 -3.33 -20.50
C GLY A 149 -0.27 -2.72 -19.11
N ILE A 150 -0.82 -1.52 -18.88
CA ILE A 150 -0.66 -0.84 -17.58
C ILE A 150 -1.49 -1.52 -16.50
N VAL A 151 -0.79 -1.91 -15.43
CA VAL A 151 -1.36 -2.52 -14.23
C VAL A 151 -0.92 -1.72 -13.01
N PHE A 152 -1.88 -1.12 -12.31
CA PHE A 152 -1.60 -0.44 -11.05
C PHE A 152 -1.42 -1.46 -9.93
N VAL A 153 -0.46 -1.22 -9.06
CA VAL A 153 -0.15 -2.15 -7.95
C VAL A 153 -0.21 -1.39 -6.62
N ASP A 154 -0.97 -1.93 -5.66
CA ASP A 154 -0.93 -1.51 -4.27
C ASP A 154 -0.79 -2.74 -3.36
N GLY A 155 -0.48 -2.58 -2.09
CA GLY A 155 -0.30 -3.70 -1.17
C GLY A 155 -1.61 -4.35 -0.77
N TRP A 156 -2.60 -3.53 -0.45
CA TRP A 156 -3.93 -3.95 0.06
C TRP A 156 -4.96 -2.83 -0.14
N THR A 157 -6.23 -3.18 0.05
CA THR A 157 -7.29 -2.19 0.16
C THR A 157 -7.71 -2.01 1.63
N GLY A 158 -8.06 -0.78 2.02
CA GLY A 158 -8.66 -0.49 3.32
C GLY A 158 -10.17 -0.30 3.20
N LYS A 159 -10.60 0.88 2.72
CA LYS A 159 -12.01 1.23 2.46
C LYS A 159 -12.23 1.82 1.06
N GLY A 160 -11.32 1.54 0.13
CA GLY A 160 -11.43 1.94 -1.27
C GLY A 160 -11.01 3.38 -1.58
N ALA A 161 -10.43 4.12 -0.64
CA ALA A 161 -10.06 5.53 -0.87
C ALA A 161 -9.07 5.72 -2.03
N ILE A 162 -8.04 4.88 -2.13
CA ILE A 162 -7.05 4.94 -3.21
C ILE A 162 -7.65 4.43 -4.52
N THR A 163 -8.44 3.37 -4.48
CA THR A 163 -9.14 2.86 -5.67
C THR A 163 -10.05 3.91 -6.28
N ASN A 164 -10.84 4.60 -5.44
CA ASN A 164 -11.73 5.67 -5.89
C ASN A 164 -10.94 6.86 -6.44
N GLU A 165 -9.78 7.19 -5.86
CA GLU A 165 -8.88 8.23 -6.37
C GLU A 165 -8.30 7.86 -7.73
N LEU A 166 -7.89 6.60 -7.89
CA LEU A 166 -7.38 6.08 -9.17
C LEU A 166 -8.47 6.13 -10.25
N ILE A 167 -9.68 5.65 -9.95
CA ILE A 167 -10.83 5.72 -10.88
C ILE A 167 -11.07 7.17 -11.30
N ARG A 168 -11.11 8.10 -10.36
CA ARG A 168 -11.35 9.52 -10.60
C ARG A 168 -10.24 10.15 -11.45
N SER A 169 -8.98 9.79 -11.18
CA SER A 169 -7.82 10.30 -11.90
C SER A 169 -7.76 9.83 -13.36
N LEU A 170 -8.30 8.64 -13.65
CA LEU A 170 -8.32 8.05 -14.98
C LEU A 170 -9.61 8.30 -15.74
N ALA A 171 -10.62 8.90 -15.09
CA ALA A 171 -11.90 9.21 -15.73
C ALA A 171 -11.70 10.12 -16.94
N GLY A 172 -12.15 9.67 -18.12
CA GLY A 172 -12.00 10.40 -19.38
C GLY A 172 -10.59 10.36 -20.00
N ARG A 173 -9.64 9.63 -19.39
CA ARG A 173 -8.32 9.39 -19.99
C ARG A 173 -8.40 8.22 -20.96
N GLU A 174 -8.01 8.46 -22.21
CA GLU A 174 -8.08 7.47 -23.29
C GLU A 174 -7.23 6.23 -22.98
N GLY A 175 -7.71 5.05 -23.34
CA GLY A 175 -6.98 3.79 -23.18
C GLY A 175 -7.12 3.12 -21.82
N PHE A 176 -7.85 3.71 -20.85
CA PHE A 176 -8.09 3.08 -19.55
C PHE A 176 -9.55 2.60 -19.41
N PRO A 177 -9.75 1.37 -18.85
CA PRO A 177 -11.09 0.89 -18.54
C PRO A 177 -11.71 1.67 -17.37
N ALA A 178 -13.04 1.70 -17.29
CA ALA A 178 -13.77 2.36 -16.20
C ALA A 178 -13.39 1.81 -14.81
N GLN A 179 -13.05 0.52 -14.71
CA GLN A 179 -12.40 -0.08 -13.56
C GLN A 179 -10.93 -0.32 -13.89
N PRO A 180 -10.01 0.52 -13.37
CA PRO A 180 -8.59 0.36 -13.63
C PRO A 180 -8.07 -1.02 -13.17
N HIS A 181 -7.09 -1.55 -13.87
CA HIS A 181 -6.44 -2.81 -13.50
C HIS A 181 -5.59 -2.63 -12.22
N LEU A 182 -6.25 -2.51 -11.07
CA LEU A 182 -5.61 -2.44 -9.76
C LEU A 182 -5.41 -3.84 -9.18
N VAL A 183 -4.16 -4.20 -8.92
CA VAL A 183 -3.75 -5.47 -8.34
C VAL A 183 -3.28 -5.28 -6.91
N VAL A 184 -3.74 -6.13 -6.00
CA VAL A 184 -3.35 -6.11 -4.57
C VAL A 184 -3.16 -7.52 -4.03
N LEU A 185 -2.42 -7.65 -2.91
CA LEU A 185 -2.35 -8.92 -2.17
C LEU A 185 -3.64 -9.22 -1.42
N ALA A 186 -4.20 -8.21 -0.75
CA ALA A 186 -5.38 -8.36 0.09
C ALA A 186 -6.43 -7.28 -0.23
N ASP A 187 -7.66 -7.71 -0.48
CA ASP A 187 -8.78 -6.83 -0.82
C ASP A 187 -10.00 -7.05 0.10
N PRO A 188 -9.88 -6.78 1.40
CA PRO A 188 -11.00 -6.93 2.32
C PRO A 188 -12.17 -6.00 2.02
N CYS A 189 -11.96 -4.93 1.25
CA CYS A 189 -13.03 -4.01 0.89
C CYS A 189 -13.66 -4.31 -0.50
N GLY A 190 -13.16 -5.30 -1.24
CA GLY A 190 -13.76 -5.73 -2.51
C GLY A 190 -13.70 -4.72 -3.64
N CYS A 191 -12.69 -3.86 -3.69
CA CYS A 191 -12.59 -2.78 -4.67
C CYS A 191 -11.43 -2.90 -5.66
N ALA A 192 -10.54 -3.88 -5.52
CA ALA A 192 -9.50 -4.16 -6.50
C ALA A 192 -10.07 -4.89 -7.73
N TRP A 193 -9.43 -4.72 -8.87
CA TRP A 193 -9.71 -5.48 -10.08
C TRP A 193 -9.27 -6.94 -9.95
N LEU A 194 -8.06 -7.16 -9.38
CA LEU A 194 -7.51 -8.47 -9.10
C LEU A 194 -6.87 -8.48 -7.71
N SER A 195 -7.16 -9.50 -6.92
CA SER A 195 -6.53 -9.71 -5.61
C SER A 195 -6.16 -11.17 -5.39
N ALA A 196 -5.10 -11.40 -4.64
CA ALA A 196 -4.72 -12.76 -4.26
C ALA A 196 -5.59 -13.30 -3.11
N SER A 197 -6.17 -12.43 -2.28
CA SER A 197 -7.02 -12.78 -1.15
C SER A 197 -7.95 -11.63 -0.80
N ASP A 198 -9.10 -11.93 -0.19
CA ASP A 198 -10.02 -10.95 0.42
C ASP A 198 -9.86 -10.87 1.96
N GLU A 199 -8.93 -11.62 2.51
CA GLU A 199 -8.66 -11.61 3.95
C GLU A 199 -7.84 -10.40 4.38
N ASP A 200 -8.19 -9.81 5.53
CA ASP A 200 -7.37 -8.87 6.28
C ASP A 200 -6.33 -9.65 7.10
N TRP A 201 -5.14 -9.84 6.57
CA TRP A 201 -4.05 -10.59 7.20
C TRP A 201 -2.79 -9.76 7.39
N LEU A 202 -1.90 -10.21 8.26
CA LEU A 202 -0.65 -9.51 8.55
C LEU A 202 0.35 -9.65 7.40
N ILE A 203 0.27 -8.75 6.44
CA ILE A 203 1.23 -8.65 5.35
C ILE A 203 2.55 -8.14 5.93
N PRO A 204 3.68 -8.88 5.80
CA PRO A 204 4.94 -8.51 6.48
C PRO A 204 5.39 -7.08 6.20
N PHE A 205 5.35 -6.62 4.96
CA PHE A 205 5.73 -5.25 4.61
C PHE A 205 4.66 -4.20 4.96
N GLY A 206 3.45 -4.61 5.31
CA GLY A 206 2.37 -3.71 5.74
C GLY A 206 2.65 -2.99 7.04
N ILE A 207 3.45 -3.59 7.91
CA ILE A 207 3.80 -3.05 9.23
C ILE A 207 5.10 -2.24 9.25
N MET A 208 5.78 -2.11 8.11
CA MET A 208 6.98 -1.30 7.94
C MET A 208 6.69 -0.09 7.04
N GLY A 209 7.59 0.85 7.03
CA GLY A 209 7.50 2.06 6.21
C GLY A 209 8.56 2.15 5.12
N ALA A 210 9.39 3.20 5.16
CA ALA A 210 10.50 3.40 4.23
C ALA A 210 11.49 2.22 4.20
N PRO A 211 11.79 1.52 5.32
CA PRO A 211 12.74 0.40 5.31
C PRO A 211 12.38 -0.77 4.39
N VAL A 212 11.13 -0.93 3.98
CA VAL A 212 10.69 -1.99 3.03
C VAL A 212 10.25 -1.45 1.68
N SER A 213 10.42 -0.17 1.42
CA SER A 213 9.93 0.48 0.20
C SER A 213 10.97 1.39 -0.46
N GLY A 214 12.23 0.96 -0.46
CA GLY A 214 13.30 1.65 -1.17
C GLY A 214 13.87 2.86 -0.45
N LEU A 215 13.64 3.04 0.86
CA LEU A 215 14.03 4.20 1.68
C LEU A 215 13.45 5.53 1.22
N ILE A 216 12.35 5.51 0.47
CA ILE A 216 11.65 6.73 0.05
C ILE A 216 10.50 7.07 1.02
N SER A 217 10.22 8.37 1.16
CA SER A 217 9.04 8.84 1.91
C SER A 217 7.75 8.54 1.14
N ARG A 218 6.59 8.83 1.74
CA ARG A 218 5.36 8.98 0.98
C ARG A 218 5.46 10.18 0.02
N SER A 219 4.59 10.19 -0.98
CA SER A 219 4.50 11.24 -1.98
C SER A 219 4.28 12.63 -1.36
N ILE A 220 4.95 13.61 -1.93
CA ILE A 220 4.83 15.04 -1.66
C ILE A 220 4.29 15.69 -2.93
N TRP A 221 3.34 16.59 -2.78
CA TRP A 221 2.81 17.37 -3.88
C TRP A 221 3.86 18.33 -4.43
N THR A 222 3.95 18.44 -5.75
CA THR A 222 4.76 19.41 -6.48
C THR A 222 3.91 20.00 -7.58
N GLU A 223 4.10 21.26 -7.88
CA GLU A 223 3.35 21.95 -8.94
C GLU A 223 3.85 21.62 -10.36
N GLN A 224 5.11 21.22 -10.46
CA GLN A 224 5.76 20.93 -11.74
C GLN A 224 6.64 19.68 -11.61
N GLY A 225 6.78 18.95 -12.70
CA GLY A 225 7.54 17.73 -12.75
C GLY A 225 6.82 16.57 -12.05
N PHE A 226 7.56 15.50 -11.81
CA PHE A 226 7.03 14.38 -11.06
C PHE A 226 6.75 14.79 -9.61
N HIS A 227 5.78 14.14 -8.97
CA HIS A 227 5.56 14.34 -7.54
C HIS A 227 6.83 14.05 -6.73
N GLY A 228 6.95 14.74 -5.59
CA GLY A 228 8.15 14.70 -4.77
C GLY A 228 8.23 13.52 -3.81
N PHE A 229 9.46 13.20 -3.42
CA PHE A 229 9.76 12.33 -2.28
C PHE A 229 10.93 12.88 -1.48
N VAL A 230 11.04 12.46 -0.23
CA VAL A 230 12.22 12.69 0.62
C VAL A 230 12.95 11.37 0.82
N ASP A 231 14.26 11.39 0.64
CA ASP A 231 15.12 10.25 0.93
C ASP A 231 15.19 10.02 2.46
N CYS A 232 14.81 8.83 2.89
CA CYS A 232 14.77 8.46 4.30
C CYS A 232 16.10 7.87 4.81
N GLN A 233 17.24 8.51 4.51
CA GLN A 233 18.59 8.03 4.87
C GLN A 233 18.79 7.84 6.38
N HIS A 234 18.05 8.55 7.23
CA HIS A 234 18.08 8.32 8.69
C HIS A 234 17.63 6.91 9.08
N LEU A 235 16.89 6.20 8.19
CA LEU A 235 16.45 4.82 8.40
C LEU A 235 17.33 3.78 7.71
N LYS A 236 18.48 4.18 7.13
CA LYS A 236 19.35 3.28 6.35
C LYS A 236 19.80 2.04 7.13
N GLN A 237 20.08 2.17 8.41
CA GLN A 237 20.48 1.05 9.27
C GLN A 237 19.38 0.00 9.47
N TYR A 238 18.11 0.36 9.18
CA TYR A 238 16.93 -0.51 9.28
C TYR A 238 16.42 -0.95 7.92
N GLU A 239 17.18 -0.65 6.86
CA GLU A 239 16.80 -0.98 5.49
C GLU A 239 16.71 -2.49 5.30
N CYS A 240 15.57 -2.97 4.81
CA CYS A 240 15.31 -4.38 4.57
C CYS A 240 14.46 -4.64 3.31
N SER A 241 14.39 -3.66 2.37
CA SER A 241 13.63 -3.83 1.13
C SER A 241 14.13 -5.03 0.33
N ARG A 242 15.45 -5.10 0.11
CA ARG A 242 16.06 -6.24 -0.62
C ARG A 242 15.99 -7.55 0.17
N TYR A 243 16.24 -7.50 1.47
CA TYR A 243 16.12 -8.68 2.34
C TYR A 243 14.73 -9.32 2.22
N LEU A 244 13.66 -8.51 2.25
CA LEU A 244 12.29 -8.97 2.09
C LEU A 244 12.09 -9.65 0.73
N VAL A 245 12.41 -8.96 -0.36
CA VAL A 245 12.13 -9.47 -1.72
C VAL A 245 13.01 -10.66 -2.07
N ASP A 246 14.27 -10.69 -1.63
CA ASP A 246 15.19 -11.80 -1.84
C ASP A 246 14.74 -13.06 -1.07
N LYS A 247 14.26 -12.89 0.17
CA LYS A 247 13.73 -14.00 0.99
C LYS A 247 12.47 -14.61 0.36
N VAL A 248 11.54 -13.78 -0.09
CA VAL A 248 10.33 -14.23 -0.80
C VAL A 248 10.71 -14.82 -2.16
N GLY A 249 11.64 -14.21 -2.90
CA GLY A 249 12.12 -14.66 -4.20
C GLY A 249 12.69 -16.08 -4.18
N LYS A 250 13.42 -16.46 -3.13
CA LYS A 250 13.91 -17.84 -2.94
C LYS A 250 12.77 -18.85 -2.80
N ILE A 251 11.67 -18.46 -2.13
CA ILE A 251 10.50 -19.32 -1.99
C ILE A 251 9.73 -19.38 -3.32
N VAL A 252 9.65 -18.26 -4.03
CA VAL A 252 9.09 -18.25 -5.41
C VAL A 252 9.85 -19.22 -6.30
N ASP A 253 11.19 -19.23 -6.27
CA ASP A 253 12.01 -20.17 -7.04
C ASP A 253 11.70 -21.65 -6.74
N ALA A 254 11.40 -21.95 -5.49
CA ALA A 254 11.03 -23.31 -5.07
C ALA A 254 9.58 -23.70 -5.45
N LEU A 255 8.69 -22.75 -5.66
CA LEU A 255 7.27 -22.99 -5.86
C LEU A 255 6.76 -22.67 -7.27
N ILE A 256 7.55 -21.99 -8.11
CA ILE A 256 7.08 -21.40 -9.37
C ILE A 256 6.56 -22.45 -10.37
N ASP A 257 7.11 -23.66 -10.34
CA ASP A 257 6.71 -24.78 -11.19
C ASP A 257 5.55 -25.61 -10.61
N ASN A 258 5.09 -25.28 -9.41
CA ASN A 258 3.98 -26.00 -8.78
C ASN A 258 2.64 -25.59 -9.43
N ASP A 259 1.64 -26.46 -9.27
CA ASP A 259 0.27 -26.21 -9.71
C ASP A 259 -0.44 -25.20 -8.75
N ILE A 260 -0.03 -23.93 -8.84
CA ILE A 260 -0.65 -22.84 -8.09
C ILE A 260 -1.79 -22.27 -8.93
N PRO A 261 -3.02 -22.18 -8.38
CA PRO A 261 -4.18 -21.68 -9.12
C PRO A 261 -4.06 -20.20 -9.48
N LEU A 262 -4.83 -19.78 -10.46
CA LEU A 262 -4.98 -18.36 -10.78
C LEU A 262 -5.79 -17.63 -9.69
N ALA A 263 -5.51 -16.35 -9.51
CA ALA A 263 -6.36 -15.48 -8.71
C ALA A 263 -7.69 -15.21 -9.44
N THR A 264 -8.75 -14.98 -8.69
CA THR A 264 -10.06 -14.67 -9.25
C THR A 264 -10.17 -13.20 -9.58
N PHE A 265 -10.50 -12.87 -10.82
CA PHE A 265 -10.82 -11.50 -11.23
C PHE A 265 -12.17 -11.07 -10.66
N LYS A 266 -12.22 -9.90 -10.05
CA LYS A 266 -13.44 -9.34 -9.47
C LYS A 266 -14.09 -8.36 -10.44
N HIS A 267 -15.13 -8.80 -11.15
CA HIS A 267 -15.81 -8.00 -12.17
C HIS A 267 -17.09 -7.29 -11.68
N GLN A 268 -17.54 -7.58 -10.46
CA GLN A 268 -18.80 -7.07 -9.89
C GLN A 268 -18.53 -6.37 -8.55
N PRO A 269 -19.36 -5.39 -8.14
CA PRO A 269 -19.35 -4.90 -6.76
C PRO A 269 -19.58 -6.08 -5.84
N SER A 270 -18.54 -6.50 -5.11
CA SER A 270 -18.64 -7.66 -4.23
C SER A 270 -19.44 -7.32 -2.97
N ASP A 271 -19.96 -8.34 -2.31
CA ASP A 271 -20.61 -8.17 -1.01
C ASP A 271 -19.63 -7.60 0.04
N LEU A 272 -18.32 -7.81 -0.15
CA LEU A 272 -17.26 -7.22 0.66
C LEU A 272 -17.30 -5.68 0.63
N LYS A 273 -17.60 -5.06 -0.51
CA LYS A 273 -17.74 -3.60 -0.59
C LYS A 273 -18.88 -3.10 0.29
N LYS A 274 -20.06 -3.74 0.19
CA LYS A 274 -21.21 -3.42 1.04
C LYS A 274 -20.91 -3.66 2.52
N LEU A 275 -20.24 -4.77 2.84
CA LEU A 275 -19.83 -5.08 4.22
C LEU A 275 -18.85 -4.01 4.75
N SER A 276 -17.88 -3.59 3.93
CA SER A 276 -16.93 -2.53 4.28
C SER A 276 -17.64 -1.20 4.57
N GLU A 277 -18.55 -0.79 3.68
CA GLU A 277 -19.36 0.43 3.85
C GLU A 277 -20.21 0.37 5.12
N ASN A 278 -20.83 -0.78 5.40
CA ASN A 278 -21.62 -1.00 6.61
C ASN A 278 -20.75 -0.90 7.88
N VAL A 279 -19.58 -1.55 7.91
CA VAL A 279 -18.67 -1.48 9.06
C VAL A 279 -18.23 -0.03 9.31
N VAL A 280 -17.80 0.68 8.26
CA VAL A 280 -17.38 2.09 8.38
C VAL A 280 -18.53 2.96 8.89
N SER A 281 -19.75 2.77 8.38
CA SER A 281 -20.95 3.52 8.80
C SER A 281 -21.33 3.22 10.25
N LEU A 282 -21.32 1.95 10.66
CA LEU A 282 -21.60 1.55 12.04
C LEU A 282 -20.59 2.15 13.02
N LEU A 283 -19.29 2.13 12.67
CA LEU A 283 -18.25 2.72 13.51
C LEU A 283 -18.36 4.25 13.54
N ALA A 284 -18.67 4.89 12.41
CA ALA A 284 -18.88 6.32 12.35
C ALA A 284 -20.02 6.76 13.29
N ASN A 285 -21.16 6.05 13.28
CA ASN A 285 -22.29 6.31 14.15
C ASN A 285 -21.96 6.03 15.63
N LYS A 286 -21.34 4.89 15.92
CA LYS A 286 -21.01 4.47 17.30
C LYS A 286 -20.05 5.44 18.01
N TYR A 287 -19.10 6.01 17.27
CA TYR A 287 -18.04 6.88 17.81
C TYR A 287 -18.23 8.36 17.45
N ASP A 288 -19.40 8.75 16.95
CA ASP A 288 -19.73 10.13 16.53
C ASP A 288 -18.66 10.74 15.59
N ILE A 289 -18.35 10.00 14.52
CA ILE A 289 -17.31 10.38 13.56
C ILE A 289 -17.96 10.93 12.30
N SER A 290 -17.96 12.24 12.13
CA SER A 290 -18.45 12.91 10.92
C SER A 290 -17.49 12.75 9.72
N ASN A 291 -16.17 12.73 9.97
CA ASN A 291 -15.16 12.54 8.93
C ASN A 291 -14.68 11.09 8.89
N ILE A 292 -15.22 10.30 7.97
CA ILE A 292 -14.87 8.88 7.80
C ILE A 292 -13.38 8.62 7.50
N ASN A 293 -12.60 9.66 7.12
CA ASN A 293 -11.15 9.52 6.95
C ASN A 293 -10.40 9.29 8.26
N ARG A 294 -11.05 9.52 9.39
CA ARG A 294 -10.53 9.17 10.73
C ARG A 294 -10.61 7.66 11.00
N ILE A 295 -11.44 6.92 10.31
CA ILE A 295 -11.56 5.46 10.44
C ILE A 295 -10.56 4.78 9.49
N LYS A 296 -9.67 3.96 10.05
CA LYS A 296 -8.58 3.26 9.33
C LYS A 296 -8.74 1.75 9.48
N PRO A 297 -9.55 1.10 8.61
CA PRO A 297 -9.80 -0.32 8.69
C PRO A 297 -8.71 -1.16 8.03
N GLY A 298 -8.51 -2.35 8.56
CA GLY A 298 -7.50 -3.33 8.16
C GLY A 298 -6.20 -3.19 8.94
N ILE A 299 -5.53 -4.33 9.20
CA ILE A 299 -4.31 -4.41 10.03
C ILE A 299 -3.24 -3.43 9.54
N ALA A 300 -2.96 -3.42 8.24
CA ALA A 300 -1.91 -2.57 7.66
C ALA A 300 -2.25 -1.07 7.77
N GLU A 301 -3.48 -0.67 7.43
CA GLU A 301 -3.93 0.73 7.57
C GLU A 301 -3.97 1.18 9.02
N ALA A 302 -4.49 0.33 9.92
CA ALA A 302 -4.56 0.61 11.35
C ALA A 302 -3.17 0.81 11.95
N THR A 303 -2.22 -0.09 11.64
CA THR A 303 -0.82 -0.01 12.12
C THR A 303 -0.13 1.25 11.61
N ARG A 304 -0.26 1.54 10.32
CA ARG A 304 0.32 2.75 9.72
C ARG A 304 -0.27 4.04 10.30
N ALA A 305 -1.55 4.01 10.64
CA ALA A 305 -2.19 5.14 11.31
C ALA A 305 -1.58 5.40 12.69
N VAL A 306 -1.34 4.36 13.48
CA VAL A 306 -0.69 4.49 14.80
C VAL A 306 0.74 5.03 14.68
N LEU A 307 1.46 4.64 13.64
CA LEU A 307 2.84 5.10 13.41
C LEU A 307 2.94 6.56 12.95
N ARG A 308 1.91 7.08 12.24
CA ARG A 308 2.01 8.34 11.47
C ARG A 308 1.04 9.43 11.85
N ARG A 309 0.01 9.09 12.64
CA ARG A 309 -1.09 9.97 13.02
C ARG A 309 -1.21 10.03 14.54
N VAL A 310 -2.17 10.80 15.01
CA VAL A 310 -2.56 10.82 16.43
C VAL A 310 -3.78 9.90 16.59
N PRO A 311 -3.60 8.64 17.02
CA PRO A 311 -4.71 7.73 17.23
C PRO A 311 -5.43 8.04 18.53
N GLU A 312 -6.74 7.77 18.53
CA GLU A 312 -7.60 7.92 19.70
C GLU A 312 -7.98 6.56 20.29
N HIS A 313 -8.35 5.62 19.41
CA HIS A 313 -8.87 4.33 19.81
C HIS A 313 -8.49 3.26 18.77
N ILE A 314 -8.20 2.07 19.25
CA ILE A 314 -7.95 0.91 18.41
C ILE A 314 -8.97 -0.16 18.72
N LEU A 315 -9.58 -0.68 17.68
CA LEU A 315 -10.51 -1.79 17.73
C LEU A 315 -9.84 -3.01 17.10
N VAL A 316 -9.87 -4.15 17.77
CA VAL A 316 -9.43 -5.43 17.24
C VAL A 316 -10.57 -6.42 17.25
N LYS A 317 -10.61 -7.34 16.30
CA LYS A 317 -11.65 -8.35 16.25
C LYS A 317 -11.49 -9.32 17.42
N GLU A 318 -10.25 -9.76 17.68
CA GLU A 318 -9.87 -10.65 18.76
C GLU A 318 -8.53 -10.20 19.34
N MET A 319 -8.44 -10.05 20.67
CA MET A 319 -7.20 -9.63 21.35
C MET A 319 -6.08 -10.68 21.26
N ALA A 320 -6.43 -11.96 21.17
CA ALA A 320 -5.49 -13.07 21.08
C ALA A 320 -4.96 -13.33 19.65
N ASP A 321 -5.47 -12.62 18.65
CA ASP A 321 -5.06 -12.77 17.27
C ASP A 321 -3.58 -12.34 17.09
N PRO A 322 -2.68 -13.26 16.67
CA PRO A 322 -1.26 -12.95 16.51
C PRO A 322 -0.99 -11.85 15.47
N ASP A 323 -1.85 -11.71 14.48
CA ASP A 323 -1.69 -10.71 13.40
C ASP A 323 -1.92 -9.28 13.89
N VAL A 324 -2.57 -9.07 15.03
CA VAL A 324 -2.75 -7.74 15.62
C VAL A 324 -1.78 -7.45 16.78
N ALA A 325 -0.86 -8.37 17.09
CA ALA A 325 0.06 -8.24 18.22
C ALA A 325 0.91 -6.96 18.16
N LEU A 326 1.44 -6.59 16.98
CA LEU A 326 2.19 -5.34 16.81
C LEU A 326 1.31 -4.13 17.10
N LEU A 327 0.11 -4.10 16.55
CA LEU A 327 -0.82 -2.98 16.72
C LEU A 327 -1.15 -2.78 18.21
N ILE A 328 -1.43 -3.86 18.95
CA ILE A 328 -1.67 -3.83 20.39
C ILE A 328 -0.43 -3.32 21.14
N TYR A 329 0.77 -3.77 20.78
CA TYR A 329 2.01 -3.30 21.38
C TYR A 329 2.20 -1.79 21.17
N LEU A 330 2.05 -1.31 19.94
CA LEU A 330 2.17 0.12 19.61
C LEU A 330 1.14 0.96 20.36
N ALA A 331 -0.07 0.45 20.52
CA ALA A 331 -1.12 1.08 21.30
C ALA A 331 -0.71 1.25 22.76
N LYS A 332 -0.21 0.19 23.40
CA LYS A 332 0.28 0.21 24.79
C LYS A 332 1.40 1.23 24.98
N LYS A 333 2.36 1.29 24.04
CA LYS A 333 3.47 2.26 24.09
C LYS A 333 3.02 3.71 24.03
N LYS A 334 1.90 3.97 23.34
CA LYS A 334 1.33 5.31 23.19
C LYS A 334 0.16 5.59 24.15
N ASN A 335 -0.12 4.71 25.11
CA ASN A 335 -1.25 4.80 26.04
C ASN A 335 -2.61 4.94 25.32
N ILE A 336 -2.80 4.22 24.22
CA ILE A 336 -4.04 4.23 23.44
C ILE A 336 -4.92 3.06 23.88
N THR A 337 -6.20 3.34 24.07
CA THR A 337 -7.20 2.32 24.40
C THR A 337 -7.36 1.32 23.26
N VAL A 338 -7.31 0.02 23.60
CA VAL A 338 -7.63 -1.08 22.68
C VAL A 338 -8.89 -1.78 23.17
N THR A 339 -9.84 -1.99 22.28
CA THR A 339 -11.10 -2.69 22.58
C THR A 339 -11.29 -3.87 21.65
N GLU A 340 -11.66 -5.02 22.20
CA GLU A 340 -12.12 -6.16 21.42
C GLU A 340 -13.55 -5.89 20.95
N ALA A 341 -13.75 -5.80 19.65
CA ALA A 341 -15.00 -5.41 19.01
C ALA A 341 -15.72 -6.59 18.32
N GLY A 342 -15.09 -7.75 18.24
CA GLY A 342 -15.68 -8.98 17.71
C GLY A 342 -16.26 -8.81 16.30
N LYS A 343 -17.47 -9.31 16.13
CA LYS A 343 -18.19 -9.30 14.84
C LYS A 343 -18.52 -7.89 14.31
N ALA A 344 -18.45 -6.85 15.12
CA ALA A 344 -18.72 -5.47 14.69
C ALA A 344 -17.70 -4.96 13.66
N LEU A 345 -16.53 -5.60 13.55
CA LEU A 345 -15.51 -5.27 12.54
C LEU A 345 -15.72 -5.99 11.19
N GLY A 346 -16.74 -6.85 11.07
CA GLY A 346 -17.02 -7.58 9.84
C GLY A 346 -15.81 -8.39 9.36
N GLN A 347 -15.34 -8.12 8.15
CA GLN A 347 -14.16 -8.75 7.56
C GLN A 347 -12.83 -8.20 8.06
N TYR A 348 -12.81 -7.05 8.71
CA TYR A 348 -11.58 -6.46 9.25
C TYR A 348 -11.18 -7.09 10.57
N ARG A 349 -9.88 -7.27 10.78
CA ARG A 349 -9.30 -7.77 12.02
C ARG A 349 -8.85 -6.65 12.95
N ALA A 350 -8.62 -5.45 12.42
CA ALA A 350 -8.29 -4.26 13.19
C ALA A 350 -8.82 -2.98 12.54
N VAL A 351 -9.09 -1.98 13.37
CA VAL A 351 -9.44 -0.61 12.93
C VAL A 351 -8.80 0.38 13.90
N THR A 352 -8.16 1.42 13.38
CA THR A 352 -7.71 2.57 14.18
C THR A 352 -8.61 3.77 13.92
N ILE A 353 -9.07 4.41 14.99
CA ILE A 353 -9.79 5.69 14.96
C ILE A 353 -8.78 6.79 15.28
N ILE A 354 -8.67 7.78 14.39
CA ILE A 354 -7.79 8.94 14.56
C ILE A 354 -8.48 9.96 15.46
N LYS A 355 -7.74 10.58 16.37
CA LYS A 355 -8.24 11.61 17.30
C LYS A 355 -8.84 12.79 16.52
N LYS A 356 -9.99 13.28 16.98
CA LYS A 356 -10.55 14.56 16.54
C LYS A 356 -9.70 15.67 17.15
N VAL A 357 -9.16 16.55 16.32
CA VAL A 357 -8.52 17.79 16.77
C VAL A 357 -9.62 18.84 16.86
N GLN A 358 -9.69 19.54 17.97
CA GLN A 358 -10.66 20.62 18.25
C GLN A 358 -10.20 21.91 17.56
#